data_822854d9fb12864121e34e4f4a46f5a0
#
_entry.id   822854d9fb12864121e34e4f4a46f5a0
#
_cell.length_a   1.000
_cell.length_b   1.000
_cell.length_c   1.000
_cell.angle_alpha   90.00
_cell.angle_beta   90.00
_cell.angle_gamma   90.00
#
_symmetry.space_group_name_H-M   'P 1'
#
loop_
_entity.id
_entity.type
_entity.pdbx_description
1 polymer ?
#
loop_
_entity_poly.entity_id
_entity_poly.type
_entity_poly.pdbx_seq_one_letter_code
_entity_poly.pdbx_strand_id
1 'polypeptide(L)'
;MLMVGLSPLAPTFAMHHKPGEPTSEEKAQLAYAESFIDAFYSFDPAQLAPLMAAAEESRPRLLYYQGWAEGGNYIVLERVPCAMEEANKVACPVTVQDDPVVALKTGFNVTDTFHLTFEDETLVAVDTSSNDQPIYYEARKWVEANMPEVMSGPCKNRNSEDATPGDCARAMTKGYAAYYETVVAPTKP
;
A
#
# COMPACT_ATOMS: atom_id res chain seq x y z
N MET A 1 39.99 61.71 -8.25
CA MET A 1 38.63 61.84 -7.75
C MET A 1 37.92 60.51 -8.13
N LEU A 2 37.98 59.51 -7.21
CA LEU A 2 37.39 58.21 -7.41
C LEU A 2 35.95 58.24 -6.87
N MET A 3 34.98 57.98 -7.72
CA MET A 3 33.57 57.73 -7.29
C MET A 3 33.38 56.26 -6.98
N VAL A 4 33.10 55.97 -5.71
CA VAL A 4 32.70 54.64 -5.24
C VAL A 4 31.19 54.55 -5.41
N GLY A 5 30.75 53.68 -6.33
CA GLY A 5 29.34 53.40 -6.53
C GLY A 5 28.84 52.41 -5.45
N LEU A 6 27.90 52.84 -4.61
CA LEU A 6 27.13 51.97 -3.73
C LEU A 6 26.06 51.27 -4.58
N SER A 7 26.13 49.94 -4.67
CA SER A 7 25.03 49.11 -5.15
C SER A 7 24.00 48.88 -4.02
N PRO A 8 22.69 49.05 -4.27
CA PRO A 8 21.70 48.74 -3.24
C PRO A 8 21.54 47.23 -3.07
N LEU A 9 21.70 46.79 -1.84
CA LEU A 9 21.31 45.41 -1.40
C LEU A 9 19.79 45.28 -1.48
N ALA A 10 19.34 44.36 -2.32
CA ALA A 10 17.92 43.97 -2.37
C ALA A 10 17.51 43.27 -1.06
N PRO A 11 16.33 43.56 -0.50
CA PRO A 11 15.86 42.86 0.71
C PRO A 11 15.52 41.42 0.35
N THR A 12 16.19 40.48 1.01
CA THR A 12 15.83 39.06 1.01
C THR A 12 14.57 38.90 1.87
N PHE A 13 13.43 38.70 1.24
CA PHE A 13 12.22 38.32 1.96
C PHE A 13 12.38 36.87 2.47
N ALA A 14 12.74 36.72 3.76
CA ALA A 14 12.62 35.46 4.45
C ALA A 14 11.11 35.12 4.53
N MET A 15 10.67 34.08 3.82
CA MET A 15 9.33 33.54 4.00
C MET A 15 9.23 33.01 5.44
N HIS A 16 8.45 33.70 6.27
CA HIS A 16 8.12 33.24 7.62
C HIS A 16 7.15 32.08 7.49
N HIS A 17 7.68 30.86 7.66
CA HIS A 17 6.85 29.67 7.76
C HIS A 17 6.18 29.68 9.15
N LYS A 18 4.84 29.61 9.14
CA LYS A 18 4.06 29.57 10.38
C LYS A 18 4.17 28.15 10.98
N PRO A 19 4.63 27.99 12.23
CA PRO A 19 4.72 26.66 12.84
C PRO A 19 3.35 25.95 12.81
N GLY A 20 3.32 24.76 12.17
CA GLY A 20 2.12 23.93 12.08
C GLY A 20 1.40 23.91 10.72
N GLU A 21 1.81 24.72 9.73
CA GLU A 21 1.34 24.54 8.35
C GLU A 21 2.35 23.70 7.55
N PRO A 22 1.87 22.70 6.75
CA PRO A 22 2.75 21.92 5.88
C PRO A 22 3.48 22.83 4.87
N THR A 23 4.74 22.54 4.62
CA THR A 23 5.57 23.22 3.60
C THR A 23 4.98 22.99 2.20
N SER A 24 5.50 23.67 1.19
CA SER A 24 5.10 23.40 -0.20
C SER A 24 5.50 21.99 -0.64
N GLU A 25 6.65 21.51 -0.21
CA GLU A 25 7.14 20.17 -0.47
C GLU A 25 6.26 19.11 0.20
N GLU A 26 5.97 19.24 1.49
CA GLU A 26 5.06 18.34 2.20
C GLU A 26 3.66 18.29 1.56
N LYS A 27 3.14 19.43 1.08
CA LYS A 27 1.88 19.47 0.33
C LYS A 27 1.96 18.71 -0.99
N ALA A 28 3.09 18.82 -1.71
CA ALA A 28 3.30 18.07 -2.94
C ALA A 28 3.41 16.56 -2.68
N GLN A 29 4.16 16.15 -1.65
CA GLN A 29 4.28 14.76 -1.21
C GLN A 29 2.92 14.18 -0.81
N LEU A 30 2.11 14.90 -0.01
CA LEU A 30 0.76 14.48 0.37
C LEU A 30 -0.16 14.33 -0.85
N ALA A 31 -0.16 15.30 -1.77
CA ALA A 31 -0.96 15.22 -2.99
C ALA A 31 -0.55 14.04 -3.88
N TYR A 32 0.77 13.77 -3.97
CA TYR A 32 1.29 12.62 -4.68
C TYR A 32 0.83 11.30 -4.03
N ALA A 33 0.93 11.21 -2.71
CA ALA A 33 0.50 10.04 -1.95
C ALA A 33 -1.00 9.75 -2.13
N GLU A 34 -1.87 10.76 -2.13
CA GLU A 34 -3.29 10.59 -2.43
C GLU A 34 -3.51 10.03 -3.84
N SER A 35 -2.78 10.56 -4.84
CA SER A 35 -2.84 10.07 -6.22
C SER A 35 -2.33 8.63 -6.37
N PHE A 36 -1.31 8.26 -5.57
CA PHE A 36 -0.80 6.89 -5.49
C PHE A 36 -1.88 5.93 -4.98
N ILE A 37 -2.60 6.29 -3.92
CA ILE A 37 -3.69 5.45 -3.38
C ILE A 37 -4.83 5.33 -4.39
N ASP A 38 -5.20 6.42 -5.08
CA ASP A 38 -6.20 6.37 -6.17
C ASP A 38 -5.77 5.40 -7.27
N ALA A 39 -4.52 5.46 -7.70
CA ALA A 39 -3.97 4.57 -8.71
C ALA A 39 -3.90 3.11 -8.24
N PHE A 40 -3.56 2.86 -6.96
CA PHE A 40 -3.53 1.51 -6.41
C PHE A 40 -4.91 0.85 -6.42
N TYR A 41 -5.93 1.53 -5.90
CA TYR A 41 -7.30 1.01 -5.85
C TYR A 41 -8.10 1.19 -7.15
N SER A 42 -7.48 1.72 -8.20
CA SER A 42 -8.03 1.62 -9.56
C SER A 42 -7.92 0.20 -10.14
N PHE A 43 -7.02 -0.62 -9.56
CA PHE A 43 -6.66 -1.97 -10.03
C PHE A 43 -6.10 -1.98 -11.46
N ASP A 44 -5.65 -0.85 -11.95
CA ASP A 44 -5.02 -0.69 -13.25
C ASP A 44 -3.51 -0.47 -13.09
N PRO A 45 -2.66 -1.46 -13.41
CA PRO A 45 -1.20 -1.33 -13.28
C PRO A 45 -0.62 -0.23 -14.19
N ALA A 46 -1.32 0.15 -15.27
CA ALA A 46 -0.89 1.24 -16.13
C ALA A 46 -1.02 2.62 -15.46
N GLN A 47 -1.90 2.76 -14.46
CA GLN A 47 -1.99 3.96 -13.63
C GLN A 47 -0.97 3.98 -12.49
N LEU A 48 -0.71 2.82 -11.87
CA LEU A 48 0.16 2.71 -10.70
C LEU A 48 1.67 2.71 -11.07
N ALA A 49 2.06 1.95 -12.10
CA ALA A 49 3.48 1.75 -12.43
C ALA A 49 4.25 3.04 -12.72
N PRO A 50 3.69 4.05 -13.43
CA PRO A 50 4.38 5.32 -13.67
C PRO A 50 4.69 6.11 -12.40
N LEU A 51 3.83 6.02 -11.37
CA LEU A 51 4.03 6.69 -10.09
C LEU A 51 5.20 6.09 -9.29
N MET A 52 5.63 4.89 -9.63
CA MET A 52 6.76 4.21 -9.00
C MET A 52 8.02 4.18 -9.88
N ALA A 53 8.19 5.18 -10.77
CA ALA A 53 9.31 5.17 -11.72
C ALA A 53 10.68 5.14 -11.03
N ALA A 54 10.86 5.88 -9.93
CA ALA A 54 12.09 5.90 -9.12
C ALA A 54 12.07 4.91 -7.95
N ALA A 55 10.91 4.34 -7.60
CA ALA A 55 10.78 3.32 -6.54
C ALA A 55 10.95 1.89 -7.10
N GLU A 56 12.06 1.64 -7.80
CA GLU A 56 12.28 0.41 -8.59
C GLU A 56 12.20 -0.87 -7.75
N GLU A 57 12.74 -0.84 -6.52
CA GLU A 57 12.74 -2.02 -5.63
C GLU A 57 11.33 -2.33 -5.08
N SER A 58 10.50 -1.31 -4.85
CA SER A 58 9.14 -1.48 -4.34
C SER A 58 8.15 -1.88 -5.44
N ARG A 59 8.39 -1.44 -6.68
CA ARG A 59 7.45 -1.56 -7.79
C ARG A 59 6.95 -2.98 -8.06
N PRO A 60 7.79 -4.03 -8.18
CA PRO A 60 7.30 -5.39 -8.46
C PRO A 60 6.36 -5.90 -7.36
N ARG A 61 6.70 -5.65 -6.10
CA ARG A 61 5.90 -6.06 -4.94
C ARG A 61 4.56 -5.33 -4.91
N LEU A 62 4.54 -4.03 -5.21
CA LEU A 62 3.31 -3.23 -5.19
C LEU A 62 2.37 -3.58 -6.35
N LEU A 63 2.89 -3.85 -7.55
CA LEU A 63 2.10 -4.34 -8.68
C LEU A 63 1.52 -5.74 -8.41
N TYR A 64 2.31 -6.62 -7.78
CA TYR A 64 1.80 -7.91 -7.31
C TYR A 64 0.67 -7.71 -6.28
N TYR A 65 0.87 -6.81 -5.31
CA TYR A 65 -0.14 -6.52 -4.29
C TYR A 65 -1.41 -5.92 -4.90
N GLN A 66 -1.30 -5.00 -5.85
CA GLN A 66 -2.45 -4.47 -6.59
C GLN A 66 -3.26 -5.58 -7.28
N GLY A 67 -2.60 -6.49 -7.98
CA GLY A 67 -3.26 -7.63 -8.62
C GLY A 67 -3.84 -8.63 -7.62
N TRP A 68 -3.21 -8.80 -6.44
CA TRP A 68 -3.78 -9.56 -5.33
C TRP A 68 -5.05 -8.90 -4.82
N ALA A 69 -5.05 -7.59 -4.60
CA ALA A 69 -6.19 -6.82 -4.12
C ALA A 69 -7.37 -6.88 -5.12
N GLU A 70 -7.07 -6.77 -6.43
CA GLU A 70 -8.08 -6.97 -7.49
C GLU A 70 -8.69 -8.37 -7.39
N GLY A 71 -7.86 -9.43 -7.36
CA GLY A 71 -8.33 -10.81 -7.29
C GLY A 71 -9.00 -11.18 -5.97
N GLY A 72 -8.66 -10.51 -4.89
CA GLY A 72 -9.27 -10.61 -3.56
C GLY A 72 -10.52 -9.76 -3.39
N ASN A 73 -10.98 -9.09 -4.46
CA ASN A 73 -12.19 -8.27 -4.46
C ASN A 73 -12.16 -7.21 -3.33
N TYR A 74 -11.06 -6.44 -3.24
CA TYR A 74 -10.92 -5.40 -2.22
C TYR A 74 -11.92 -4.27 -2.45
N ILE A 75 -12.72 -3.99 -1.44
CA ILE A 75 -13.71 -2.89 -1.42
C ILE A 75 -13.24 -1.89 -0.37
N VAL A 76 -12.94 -0.67 -0.80
CA VAL A 76 -12.57 0.42 0.12
C VAL A 76 -13.80 0.82 0.93
N LEU A 77 -13.73 0.67 2.25
CA LEU A 77 -14.79 1.03 3.19
C LEU A 77 -14.55 2.41 3.81
N GLU A 78 -13.28 2.70 4.11
CA GLU A 78 -12.87 3.96 4.72
C GLU A 78 -11.47 4.34 4.19
N ARG A 79 -11.30 5.63 3.94
CA ARG A 79 -10.03 6.20 3.55
C ARG A 79 -9.74 7.40 4.44
N VAL A 80 -8.73 7.26 5.29
CA VAL A 80 -8.21 8.37 6.08
C VAL A 80 -7.26 9.17 5.18
N PRO A 81 -7.35 10.52 5.14
CA PRO A 81 -6.40 11.32 4.36
C PRO A 81 -4.96 10.97 4.71
N CYS A 82 -4.11 10.95 3.69
CA CYS A 82 -2.67 10.74 3.89
C CYS A 82 -2.09 11.82 4.80
N ALA A 83 -1.16 11.45 5.66
CA ALA A 83 -0.52 12.35 6.61
C ALA A 83 0.99 12.13 6.65
N MET A 84 1.73 13.19 6.97
CA MET A 84 3.17 13.07 7.24
C MET A 84 3.36 12.17 8.47
N GLU A 85 4.13 11.10 8.32
CA GLU A 85 4.53 10.19 9.41
C GLU A 85 5.85 10.66 10.02
N GLU A 86 6.78 11.03 9.15
CA GLU A 86 8.09 11.60 9.45
C GLU A 86 8.46 12.61 8.37
N ALA A 87 9.61 13.27 8.49
CA ALA A 87 10.14 14.06 7.40
C ALA A 87 10.31 13.18 6.14
N ASN A 88 9.76 13.61 5.01
CA ASN A 88 9.81 12.91 3.74
C ASN A 88 9.13 11.52 3.73
N LYS A 89 8.28 11.22 4.71
CA LYS A 89 7.54 9.96 4.76
C LYS A 89 6.07 10.22 5.02
N VAL A 90 5.22 9.69 4.16
CA VAL A 90 3.76 9.84 4.20
C VAL A 90 3.11 8.49 4.48
N ALA A 91 2.18 8.46 5.44
CA ALA A 91 1.35 7.30 5.73
C ALA A 91 -0.07 7.51 5.21
N CYS A 92 -0.60 6.51 4.51
CA CYS A 92 -1.93 6.49 3.92
C CYS A 92 -2.71 5.26 4.39
N PRO A 93 -3.51 5.36 5.47
CA PRO A 93 -4.35 4.25 5.95
C PRO A 93 -5.61 4.11 5.10
N VAL A 94 -5.91 2.88 4.67
CA VAL A 94 -7.14 2.54 3.94
C VAL A 94 -7.74 1.28 4.54
N THR A 95 -8.98 1.37 5.01
CA THR A 95 -9.73 0.21 5.50
C THR A 95 -10.50 -0.43 4.37
N VAL A 96 -10.29 -1.72 4.20
CA VAL A 96 -10.90 -2.52 3.13
C VAL A 96 -11.65 -3.72 3.70
N GLN A 97 -12.66 -4.16 2.97
CA GLN A 97 -13.18 -5.51 3.05
C GLN A 97 -12.61 -6.30 1.88
N ASP A 98 -12.15 -7.51 2.13
CA ASP A 98 -11.61 -8.41 1.11
C ASP A 98 -12.12 -9.84 1.27
N ASP A 99 -12.22 -10.57 0.17
CA ASP A 99 -12.74 -11.93 0.16
C ASP A 99 -11.92 -12.91 1.03
N PRO A 100 -10.57 -12.85 1.07
CA PRO A 100 -9.76 -13.68 1.97
C PRO A 100 -10.16 -13.55 3.44
N VAL A 101 -10.36 -12.31 3.92
CA VAL A 101 -10.75 -12.07 5.33
C VAL A 101 -12.22 -12.43 5.56
N VAL A 102 -13.11 -12.12 4.61
CA VAL A 102 -14.53 -12.51 4.67
C VAL A 102 -14.68 -14.04 4.76
N ALA A 103 -13.85 -14.80 4.05
CA ALA A 103 -13.84 -16.26 4.09
C ALA A 103 -13.54 -16.83 5.48
N LEU A 104 -12.83 -16.10 6.34
CA LEU A 104 -12.52 -16.46 7.72
C LEU A 104 -13.66 -16.19 8.71
N LYS A 105 -14.74 -15.52 8.27
CA LYS A 105 -15.95 -15.21 9.08
C LYS A 105 -15.63 -14.54 10.41
N THR A 106 -14.64 -13.67 10.44
CA THR A 106 -14.24 -12.94 11.66
C THR A 106 -15.08 -11.70 11.91
N GLY A 107 -15.73 -11.16 10.87
CA GLY A 107 -16.39 -9.85 10.91
C GLY A 107 -15.41 -8.67 10.95
N PHE A 108 -14.12 -8.92 10.73
CA PHE A 108 -13.04 -7.95 10.75
C PHE A 108 -12.84 -7.35 9.35
N ASN A 109 -12.50 -6.07 9.29
CA ASN A 109 -12.01 -5.40 8.08
C ASN A 109 -10.55 -5.03 8.29
N VAL A 110 -9.74 -5.17 7.25
CA VAL A 110 -8.31 -4.88 7.30
C VAL A 110 -8.08 -3.40 7.05
N THR A 111 -7.18 -2.79 7.81
CA THR A 111 -6.62 -1.48 7.48
C THR A 111 -5.19 -1.68 6.99
N ASP A 112 -4.99 -1.48 5.71
CA ASP A 112 -3.68 -1.39 5.10
C ASP A 112 -3.15 0.03 5.23
N THR A 113 -1.89 0.17 5.60
CA THR A 113 -1.21 1.46 5.61
C THR A 113 -0.06 1.42 4.61
N PHE A 114 -0.11 2.32 3.64
CA PHE A 114 0.99 2.52 2.70
C PHE A 114 1.91 3.60 3.28
N HIS A 115 3.21 3.31 3.33
CA HIS A 115 4.26 4.20 3.80
C HIS A 115 5.11 4.61 2.60
N LEU A 116 4.91 5.83 2.13
CA LEU A 116 5.58 6.38 0.97
C LEU A 116 6.78 7.21 1.42
N THR A 117 7.98 6.86 0.94
CA THR A 117 9.22 7.59 1.23
C THR A 117 9.64 8.40 0.03
N PHE A 118 9.94 9.67 0.25
CA PHE A 118 10.31 10.63 -0.79
C PHE A 118 11.78 11.06 -0.63
N GLU A 119 12.42 11.40 -1.75
CA GLU A 119 13.60 12.25 -1.82
C GLU A 119 13.15 13.53 -2.53
N ASP A 120 13.12 14.65 -1.80
CA ASP A 120 12.41 15.86 -2.20
C ASP A 120 10.94 15.55 -2.57
N GLU A 121 10.51 15.79 -3.81
CA GLU A 121 9.17 15.47 -4.30
C GLU A 121 9.10 14.12 -5.05
N THR A 122 10.20 13.35 -5.10
CA THR A 122 10.28 12.09 -5.85
C THR A 122 10.01 10.90 -4.93
N LEU A 123 9.01 10.07 -5.26
CA LEU A 123 8.75 8.82 -4.55
C LEU A 123 9.85 7.81 -4.85
N VAL A 124 10.62 7.39 -3.81
CA VAL A 124 11.75 6.46 -3.94
C VAL A 124 11.50 5.09 -3.33
N ALA A 125 10.58 4.97 -2.39
CA ALA A 125 10.21 3.68 -1.81
C ALA A 125 8.75 3.69 -1.31
N VAL A 126 8.13 2.50 -1.32
CA VAL A 126 6.82 2.26 -0.71
C VAL A 126 6.88 0.99 0.10
N ASP A 127 6.54 1.07 1.39
CA ASP A 127 6.30 -0.06 2.25
C ASP A 127 4.82 -0.17 2.61
N THR A 128 4.41 -1.33 3.11
CA THR A 128 3.03 -1.57 3.54
C THR A 128 3.01 -2.28 4.88
N SER A 129 2.07 -1.91 5.72
CA SER A 129 1.72 -2.63 6.93
C SER A 129 0.21 -2.86 6.98
N SER A 130 -0.23 -3.89 7.73
CA SER A 130 -1.64 -4.18 7.92
C SER A 130 -1.92 -4.54 9.37
N ASN A 131 -3.18 -4.43 9.78
CA ASN A 131 -3.66 -4.87 11.08
C ASN A 131 -4.30 -6.26 11.02
N ASP A 132 -3.83 -7.12 10.13
CA ASP A 132 -4.29 -8.51 9.99
C ASP A 132 -4.37 -9.25 11.33
N GLN A 133 -5.45 -9.98 11.52
CA GLN A 133 -5.61 -10.83 12.69
C GLN A 133 -4.76 -12.11 12.60
N PRO A 134 -4.33 -12.71 13.73
CA PRO A 134 -3.54 -13.94 13.74
C PRO A 134 -4.15 -15.08 12.91
N ILE A 135 -5.47 -15.22 12.90
CA ILE A 135 -6.20 -16.24 12.14
C ILE A 135 -5.91 -16.16 10.63
N TYR A 136 -5.62 -14.96 10.08
CA TYR A 136 -5.23 -14.80 8.68
C TYR A 136 -3.92 -15.56 8.38
N TYR A 137 -2.93 -15.42 9.24
CA TYR A 137 -1.63 -16.09 9.08
C TYR A 137 -1.72 -17.58 9.37
N GLU A 138 -2.58 -18.00 10.30
CA GLU A 138 -2.86 -19.41 10.58
C GLU A 138 -3.51 -20.09 9.37
N ALA A 139 -4.53 -19.45 8.77
CA ALA A 139 -5.19 -19.93 7.57
C ALA A 139 -4.21 -20.06 6.39
N ARG A 140 -3.34 -19.06 6.21
CA ARG A 140 -2.31 -19.08 5.17
C ARG A 140 -1.39 -20.29 5.32
N LYS A 141 -0.85 -20.51 6.54
CA LYS A 141 0.01 -21.67 6.83
C LYS A 141 -0.71 -22.99 6.59
N TRP A 142 -1.99 -23.05 6.97
CA TRP A 142 -2.80 -24.24 6.74
C TRP A 142 -2.98 -24.53 5.24
N VAL A 143 -3.28 -23.53 4.43
CA VAL A 143 -3.37 -23.67 2.97
C VAL A 143 -2.04 -24.13 2.38
N GLU A 144 -0.94 -23.53 2.80
CA GLU A 144 0.42 -23.90 2.36
C GLU A 144 0.72 -25.38 2.66
N ALA A 145 0.25 -25.89 3.79
CA ALA A 145 0.48 -27.29 4.22
C ALA A 145 -0.52 -28.30 3.63
N ASN A 146 -1.77 -27.92 3.41
CA ASN A 146 -2.85 -28.87 3.10
C ASN A 146 -3.36 -28.75 1.64
N MET A 147 -3.00 -27.68 0.91
CA MET A 147 -3.40 -27.43 -0.45
C MET A 147 -2.19 -27.08 -1.34
N PRO A 148 -1.24 -28.03 -1.49
CA PRO A 148 0.03 -27.75 -2.22
C PRO A 148 -0.20 -27.36 -3.68
N GLU A 149 -1.32 -27.75 -4.30
CA GLU A 149 -1.72 -27.36 -5.64
C GLU A 149 -1.97 -25.85 -5.76
N VAL A 150 -2.41 -25.17 -4.70
CA VAL A 150 -2.55 -23.71 -4.67
C VAL A 150 -1.19 -23.05 -4.78
N MET A 151 -0.21 -23.56 -4.02
CA MET A 151 1.14 -23.00 -3.97
C MET A 151 1.94 -23.31 -5.24
N SER A 152 1.79 -24.52 -5.82
CA SER A 152 2.47 -24.92 -7.05
C SER A 152 1.76 -24.47 -8.34
N GLY A 153 0.52 -24.03 -8.23
CA GLY A 153 -0.32 -23.52 -9.32
C GLY A 153 -0.44 -21.99 -9.30
N PRO A 154 -1.60 -21.45 -8.92
CA PRO A 154 -1.86 -20.01 -9.03
C PRO A 154 -0.94 -19.13 -8.17
N CYS A 155 -0.41 -19.65 -7.06
CA CYS A 155 0.48 -18.90 -6.17
C CYS A 155 1.97 -19.13 -6.41
N LYS A 156 2.33 -19.88 -7.46
CA LYS A 156 3.75 -20.02 -7.83
C LYS A 156 4.28 -18.68 -8.37
N ASN A 157 5.59 -18.54 -8.35
CA ASN A 157 6.32 -17.43 -9.01
C ASN A 157 5.90 -16.02 -8.53
N ARG A 158 5.57 -15.84 -7.26
CA ARG A 158 5.14 -14.55 -6.69
C ARG A 158 6.04 -13.35 -7.02
N ASN A 159 7.33 -13.60 -7.33
CA ASN A 159 8.32 -12.56 -7.58
C ASN A 159 8.75 -12.53 -9.05
N SER A 160 7.98 -13.11 -9.95
CA SER A 160 8.29 -13.15 -11.38
C SER A 160 7.26 -12.38 -12.20
N GLU A 161 7.65 -12.03 -13.44
CA GLU A 161 6.76 -11.40 -14.41
C GLU A 161 5.55 -12.28 -14.79
N ASP A 162 5.71 -13.61 -14.64
CA ASP A 162 4.64 -14.59 -14.89
C ASP A 162 3.70 -14.81 -13.69
N ALA A 163 3.82 -14.01 -12.64
CA ALA A 163 2.95 -14.12 -11.48
C ALA A 163 1.49 -13.81 -11.84
N THR A 164 0.58 -14.58 -11.25
CA THR A 164 -0.87 -14.38 -11.39
C THR A 164 -1.49 -14.03 -10.03
N PRO A 165 -1.23 -12.81 -9.51
CA PRO A 165 -1.62 -12.45 -8.15
C PRO A 165 -3.12 -12.53 -7.91
N GLY A 166 -3.95 -12.16 -8.88
CA GLY A 166 -5.39 -12.27 -8.78
C GLY A 166 -5.88 -13.72 -8.71
N ASP A 167 -5.28 -14.64 -9.49
CA ASP A 167 -5.63 -16.07 -9.41
C ASP A 167 -5.18 -16.67 -8.07
N CYS A 168 -4.00 -16.24 -7.58
CA CYS A 168 -3.52 -16.64 -6.26
C CYS A 168 -4.47 -16.17 -5.16
N ALA A 169 -4.90 -14.91 -5.16
CA ALA A 169 -5.86 -14.38 -4.19
C ALA A 169 -7.17 -15.18 -4.18
N ARG A 170 -7.75 -15.44 -5.35
CA ARG A 170 -8.97 -16.26 -5.49
C ARG A 170 -8.80 -17.69 -4.97
N ALA A 171 -7.65 -18.31 -5.22
CA ALA A 171 -7.35 -19.66 -4.73
C ALA A 171 -7.13 -19.66 -3.21
N MET A 172 -6.42 -18.67 -2.67
CA MET A 172 -6.22 -18.52 -1.22
C MET A 172 -7.54 -18.26 -0.49
N THR A 173 -8.46 -17.45 -1.06
CA THR A 173 -9.81 -17.23 -0.52
C THR A 173 -10.55 -18.57 -0.33
N LYS A 174 -10.51 -19.45 -1.34
CA LYS A 174 -11.11 -20.81 -1.24
C LYS A 174 -10.43 -21.63 -0.15
N GLY A 175 -9.12 -21.54 -0.05
CA GLY A 175 -8.33 -22.21 0.97
C GLY A 175 -8.68 -21.72 2.39
N TYR A 176 -8.88 -20.42 2.58
CA TYR A 176 -9.28 -19.84 3.87
C TYR A 176 -10.70 -20.26 4.28
N ALA A 177 -11.61 -20.33 3.29
CA ALA A 177 -12.93 -20.89 3.56
C ALA A 177 -12.86 -22.36 4.00
N ALA A 178 -12.02 -23.19 3.35
CA ALA A 178 -11.80 -24.58 3.75
C ALA A 178 -11.16 -24.70 5.14
N TYR A 179 -10.18 -23.84 5.46
CA TYR A 179 -9.60 -23.76 6.80
C TYR A 179 -10.67 -23.43 7.85
N TYR A 180 -11.50 -22.42 7.58
CA TYR A 180 -12.56 -22.06 8.51
C TYR A 180 -13.50 -23.25 8.77
N GLU A 181 -13.99 -23.93 7.75
CA GLU A 181 -14.94 -25.04 7.88
C GLU A 181 -14.32 -26.28 8.55
N THR A 182 -13.02 -26.55 8.30
CA THR A 182 -12.36 -27.77 8.85
C THR A 182 -11.73 -27.57 10.22
N VAL A 183 -11.25 -26.39 10.53
CA VAL A 183 -10.46 -26.14 11.76
C VAL A 183 -11.20 -25.25 12.74
N VAL A 184 -11.80 -24.13 12.25
CA VAL A 184 -12.38 -23.12 13.13
C VAL A 184 -13.82 -23.45 13.52
N ALA A 185 -14.68 -23.78 12.56
CA ALA A 185 -16.10 -24.01 12.79
C ALA A 185 -16.37 -25.16 13.78
N PRO A 186 -15.66 -26.30 13.74
CA PRO A 186 -15.88 -27.41 14.70
C PRO A 186 -15.52 -27.06 16.16
N THR A 187 -14.72 -26.03 16.39
CA THR A 187 -14.30 -25.61 17.75
C THR A 187 -15.21 -24.55 18.35
N LYS A 188 -16.16 -24.01 17.58
CA LYS A 188 -17.15 -23.07 18.07
C LYS A 188 -18.30 -23.81 18.75
N PRO A 189 -18.72 -23.41 19.96
CA PRO A 189 -19.83 -24.03 20.69
C PRO A 189 -21.17 -23.87 20.01
#